data_149484e1424e4767c7c60089c9af77c9
#
_entry.id   149484e1424e4767c7c60089c9af77c9
#
_cell.length_a   1.000
_cell.length_b   1.000
_cell.length_c   1.000
_cell.angle_alpha   90.00
_cell.angle_beta   90.00
_cell.angle_gamma   90.00
#
_symmetry.space_group_name_H-M   'P 1'
#
loop_
_entity.id
_entity.type
_entity.pdbx_description
1 polymer ?
#
loop_
_entity_poly.entity_id
_entity_poly.type
_entity_poly.pdbx_seq_one_letter_code
_entity_poly.pdbx_strand_id
1 'polypeptide(L)'
;MKKKFRCLVCGYVYEGEVPPVECPQCHAKNKFVEITSEESGWACEHHLGDGRVEDAEIMQGLHDNFHGECTEVGMYLAMSRQAEGYPEVAEAFKRYAFEEAEHAAKFAELLGEIVWDTKTNLEKRAAAEGGACEGKLALATRAKQLGYDAIHDTVHEMAKDEARHGAGFQGLLKRIFGK
;
A
#
# COMPACT_ATOMS: atom_id res chain seq x y z
N MET A 1 -40.40 -7.60 6.18
CA MET A 1 -39.83 -6.31 6.66
C MET A 1 -38.94 -5.75 5.56
N LYS A 2 -39.04 -4.44 5.32
CA LYS A 2 -38.14 -3.81 4.36
C LYS A 2 -36.72 -3.78 4.95
N LYS A 3 -35.76 -4.17 4.17
CA LYS A 3 -34.31 -4.16 4.45
C LYS A 3 -33.66 -3.08 3.61
N LYS A 4 -32.47 -2.64 4.02
CA LYS A 4 -31.64 -1.72 3.23
C LYS A 4 -30.51 -2.48 2.58
N PHE A 5 -30.25 -2.18 1.32
CA PHE A 5 -29.19 -2.79 0.52
C PHE A 5 -28.36 -1.68 -0.10
N ARG A 6 -27.03 -1.77 0.00
CA ARG A 6 -26.09 -0.83 -0.60
C ARG A 6 -25.43 -1.43 -1.83
N CYS A 7 -25.39 -0.67 -2.91
CA CYS A 7 -24.64 -1.04 -4.09
C CYS A 7 -23.13 -0.88 -3.82
N LEU A 8 -22.36 -1.95 -4.00
CA LEU A 8 -20.91 -1.97 -3.79
C LEU A 8 -20.12 -1.16 -4.84
N VAL A 9 -20.76 -0.74 -5.93
CA VAL A 9 -20.10 0.01 -7.01
C VAL A 9 -20.28 1.52 -6.84
N CYS A 10 -21.50 2.00 -6.55
CA CYS A 10 -21.78 3.44 -6.51
C CYS A 10 -22.34 3.94 -5.17
N GLY A 11 -22.48 3.06 -4.18
CA GLY A 11 -23.01 3.40 -2.86
C GLY A 11 -24.53 3.63 -2.79
N TYR A 12 -25.26 3.52 -3.92
CA TYR A 12 -26.71 3.71 -3.91
C TYR A 12 -27.40 2.77 -2.92
N VAL A 13 -28.28 3.33 -2.07
CA VAL A 13 -29.03 2.57 -1.07
C VAL A 13 -30.45 2.31 -1.57
N TYR A 14 -30.80 1.03 -1.63
CA TYR A 14 -32.13 0.55 -2.00
C TYR A 14 -32.87 -0.01 -0.76
N GLU A 15 -34.15 0.31 -0.62
CA GLU A 15 -35.01 -0.23 0.44
C GLU A 15 -36.04 -1.20 -0.17
N GLY A 16 -35.98 -2.47 0.22
CA GLY A 16 -36.87 -3.51 -0.29
C GLY A 16 -36.79 -4.80 0.53
N GLU A 17 -37.53 -5.82 0.15
CA GLU A 17 -37.46 -7.15 0.79
C GLU A 17 -36.25 -7.96 0.30
N VAL A 18 -35.84 -7.74 -0.95
CA VAL A 18 -34.72 -8.36 -1.61
C VAL A 18 -33.94 -7.31 -2.41
N PRO A 19 -32.61 -7.48 -2.60
CA PRO A 19 -31.82 -6.54 -3.40
C PRO A 19 -32.24 -6.61 -4.89
N PRO A 20 -32.19 -5.48 -5.63
CA PRO A 20 -32.43 -5.51 -7.06
C PRO A 20 -31.28 -6.22 -7.79
N VAL A 21 -31.61 -6.91 -8.89
CA VAL A 21 -30.59 -7.58 -9.73
C VAL A 21 -29.64 -6.58 -10.40
N GLU A 22 -30.17 -5.41 -10.73
CA GLU A 22 -29.42 -4.32 -11.38
C GLU A 22 -29.59 -3.02 -10.58
N CYS A 23 -28.49 -2.32 -10.36
CA CYS A 23 -28.52 -1.04 -9.67
C CYS A 23 -29.19 0.04 -10.54
N PRO A 24 -30.24 0.72 -10.06
CA PRO A 24 -30.92 1.75 -10.83
C PRO A 24 -30.05 2.99 -11.07
N GLN A 25 -28.95 3.15 -10.32
CA GLN A 25 -28.04 4.30 -10.42
C GLN A 25 -26.89 4.06 -11.41
N CYS A 26 -26.18 2.93 -11.29
CA CYS A 26 -24.96 2.67 -12.06
C CYS A 26 -25.02 1.43 -12.95
N HIS A 27 -26.17 0.76 -13.00
CA HIS A 27 -26.44 -0.45 -13.81
C HIS A 27 -25.56 -1.66 -13.48
N ALA A 28 -24.81 -1.64 -12.38
CA ALA A 28 -24.05 -2.80 -11.91
C ALA A 28 -24.99 -3.93 -11.50
N LYS A 29 -24.69 -5.17 -11.93
CA LYS A 29 -25.52 -6.35 -11.67
C LYS A 29 -24.99 -7.15 -10.49
N ASN A 30 -25.93 -7.60 -9.64
CA ASN A 30 -25.64 -8.46 -8.47
C ASN A 30 -24.58 -7.90 -7.52
N LYS A 31 -24.54 -6.57 -7.34
CA LYS A 31 -23.57 -5.86 -6.52
C LYS A 31 -24.20 -5.16 -5.30
N PHE A 32 -25.20 -5.79 -4.68
CA PHE A 32 -25.82 -5.27 -3.46
C PHE A 32 -25.45 -6.11 -2.24
N VAL A 33 -25.21 -5.43 -1.12
CA VAL A 33 -25.04 -6.02 0.21
C VAL A 33 -26.11 -5.49 1.16
N GLU A 34 -26.64 -6.33 2.05
CA GLU A 34 -27.59 -5.92 3.08
C GLU A 34 -26.87 -5.09 4.14
N ILE A 35 -27.43 -3.90 4.47
CA ILE A 35 -26.93 -3.03 5.55
C ILE A 35 -27.67 -3.38 6.82
N THR A 36 -26.98 -3.87 7.84
CA THR A 36 -27.53 -4.06 9.18
C THR A 36 -27.45 -2.76 9.99
N SER A 37 -28.33 -2.57 10.97
CA SER A 37 -28.45 -1.33 11.76
C SER A 37 -27.22 -0.97 12.62
N GLU A 38 -26.22 -1.82 12.68
CA GLU A 38 -24.99 -1.62 13.43
C GLU A 38 -23.82 -1.10 12.56
N GLU A 39 -23.94 -1.15 11.24
CA GLU A 39 -22.94 -0.58 10.34
C GLU A 39 -23.27 0.89 10.08
N SER A 40 -22.36 1.79 10.43
CA SER A 40 -22.45 3.22 10.09
C SER A 40 -22.49 3.31 8.55
N GLY A 41 -23.67 3.47 7.99
CA GLY A 41 -23.89 3.38 6.55
C GLY A 41 -23.41 4.59 5.77
N TRP A 42 -22.11 4.82 5.70
CA TRP A 42 -21.53 5.75 4.73
C TRP A 42 -21.67 5.17 3.33
N ALA A 43 -22.17 5.98 2.39
CA ALA A 43 -22.45 5.55 1.01
C ALA A 43 -21.20 5.17 0.22
N CYS A 44 -20.00 5.51 0.71
CA CYS A 44 -18.71 5.31 0.04
C CYS A 44 -17.66 4.86 1.07
N GLU A 45 -17.81 3.68 1.63
CA GLU A 45 -16.74 3.05 2.42
C GLU A 45 -15.84 2.24 1.49
N HIS A 46 -14.53 2.46 1.61
CA HIS A 46 -13.50 1.65 0.96
C HIS A 46 -12.94 0.67 2.00
N HIS A 47 -12.91 -0.60 1.65
CA HIS A 47 -12.34 -1.65 2.50
C HIS A 47 -11.10 -2.24 1.83
N LEU A 48 -10.16 -2.69 2.66
CA LEU A 48 -8.99 -3.39 2.15
C LEU A 48 -9.41 -4.63 1.36
N GLY A 49 -8.90 -4.74 0.13
CA GLY A 49 -9.18 -5.85 -0.76
C GLY A 49 -10.44 -5.68 -1.62
N ASP A 50 -11.06 -4.50 -1.67
CA ASP A 50 -12.23 -4.24 -2.52
C ASP A 50 -11.94 -4.43 -4.03
N GLY A 51 -10.66 -4.40 -4.42
CA GLY A 51 -10.21 -4.66 -5.79
C GLY A 51 -10.03 -6.14 -6.13
N ARG A 52 -10.20 -7.06 -5.18
CA ARG A 52 -10.07 -8.51 -5.44
C ARG A 52 -11.25 -9.02 -6.24
N VAL A 53 -10.97 -9.47 -7.46
CA VAL A 53 -11.96 -10.00 -8.39
C VAL A 53 -11.48 -11.32 -9.00
N GLU A 54 -12.40 -12.08 -9.62
CA GLU A 54 -12.05 -13.35 -10.29
C GLU A 54 -11.38 -13.15 -11.65
N ASP A 55 -11.42 -11.94 -12.21
CA ASP A 55 -10.82 -11.61 -13.49
C ASP A 55 -9.30 -11.51 -13.38
N ALA A 56 -8.61 -12.44 -14.03
CA ALA A 56 -7.15 -12.54 -13.95
C ALA A 56 -6.43 -11.35 -14.62
N GLU A 57 -7.00 -10.75 -15.66
CA GLU A 57 -6.41 -9.61 -16.35
C GLU A 57 -6.48 -8.35 -15.47
N ILE A 58 -7.61 -8.14 -14.79
CA ILE A 58 -7.75 -7.04 -13.81
C ILE A 58 -6.77 -7.25 -12.65
N MET A 59 -6.71 -8.45 -12.08
CA MET A 59 -5.78 -8.73 -10.97
C MET A 59 -4.32 -8.52 -11.36
N GLN A 60 -3.93 -9.02 -12.53
CA GLN A 60 -2.57 -8.78 -13.05
C GLN A 60 -2.31 -7.29 -13.26
N GLY A 61 -3.26 -6.56 -13.82
CA GLY A 61 -3.15 -5.11 -14.00
C GLY A 61 -2.97 -4.35 -12.68
N LEU A 62 -3.68 -4.73 -11.60
CA LEU A 62 -3.50 -4.13 -10.28
C LEU A 62 -2.10 -4.39 -9.71
N HIS A 63 -1.57 -5.61 -9.84
CA HIS A 63 -0.22 -5.95 -9.41
C HIS A 63 0.85 -5.21 -10.21
N ASP A 64 0.72 -5.18 -11.54
CA ASP A 64 1.69 -4.53 -12.42
C ASP A 64 1.75 -3.02 -12.14
N ASN A 65 0.60 -2.37 -11.99
CA ASN A 65 0.56 -0.96 -11.62
C ASN A 65 1.15 -0.72 -10.23
N PHE A 66 0.79 -1.51 -9.21
CA PHE A 66 1.40 -1.40 -7.88
C PHE A 66 2.94 -1.43 -7.94
N HIS A 67 3.53 -2.38 -8.68
CA HIS A 67 4.98 -2.46 -8.83
C HIS A 67 5.56 -1.30 -9.65
N GLY A 68 4.85 -0.85 -10.67
CA GLY A 68 5.21 0.32 -11.48
C GLY A 68 5.34 1.57 -10.61
N GLU A 69 4.29 1.91 -9.88
CA GLU A 69 4.24 3.07 -8.99
C GLU A 69 5.34 3.02 -7.91
N CYS A 70 5.54 1.88 -7.26
CA CYS A 70 6.64 1.71 -6.30
C CYS A 70 8.02 1.96 -6.93
N THR A 71 8.22 1.55 -8.18
CA THR A 71 9.47 1.77 -8.91
C THR A 71 9.65 3.24 -9.25
N GLU A 72 8.60 3.91 -9.70
CA GLU A 72 8.62 5.34 -10.07
C GLU A 72 8.93 6.25 -8.89
N VAL A 73 8.46 5.94 -7.68
CA VAL A 73 8.85 6.66 -6.46
C VAL A 73 10.37 6.76 -6.32
N GLY A 74 11.06 5.61 -6.39
CA GLY A 74 12.52 5.57 -6.24
C GLY A 74 13.24 6.25 -7.42
N MET A 75 12.74 6.02 -8.61
CA MET A 75 13.29 6.55 -9.86
C MET A 75 13.19 8.08 -9.91
N TYR A 76 12.01 8.65 -9.61
CA TYR A 76 11.82 10.11 -9.61
C TYR A 76 12.60 10.80 -8.50
N LEU A 77 12.71 10.20 -7.31
CA LEU A 77 13.58 10.75 -6.26
C LEU A 77 15.06 10.76 -6.68
N ALA A 78 15.53 9.74 -7.40
CA ALA A 78 16.89 9.71 -7.95
C ALA A 78 17.08 10.78 -9.05
N MET A 79 16.12 10.93 -9.96
CA MET A 79 16.12 11.96 -11.01
C MET A 79 16.08 13.37 -10.43
N SER A 80 15.32 13.59 -9.35
CA SER A 80 15.30 14.87 -8.63
C SER A 80 16.70 15.24 -8.10
N ARG A 81 17.44 14.30 -7.53
CA ARG A 81 18.81 14.53 -7.07
C ARG A 81 19.79 14.78 -8.21
N GLN A 82 19.58 14.15 -9.36
CA GLN A 82 20.43 14.32 -10.54
C GLN A 82 20.19 15.64 -11.28
N ALA A 83 19.05 16.29 -11.09
CA ALA A 83 18.68 17.53 -11.79
C ALA A 83 19.41 18.76 -11.23
N GLU A 84 20.74 18.68 -11.02
CA GLU A 84 21.56 19.81 -10.60
C GLU A 84 21.52 20.94 -11.63
N GLY A 85 21.31 22.17 -11.15
CA GLY A 85 21.17 23.34 -12.03
C GLY A 85 19.78 23.56 -12.63
N TYR A 86 18.83 22.64 -12.37
CA TYR A 86 17.46 22.73 -12.85
C TYR A 86 16.44 22.61 -11.70
N PRO A 87 16.36 23.59 -10.80
CA PRO A 87 15.57 23.47 -9.56
C PRO A 87 14.09 23.18 -9.80
N GLU A 88 13.48 23.74 -10.85
CA GLU A 88 12.08 23.49 -11.19
C GLU A 88 11.84 22.03 -11.63
N VAL A 89 12.81 21.44 -12.34
CA VAL A 89 12.76 20.01 -12.75
C VAL A 89 12.93 19.12 -11.52
N ALA A 90 13.88 19.43 -10.66
CA ALA A 90 14.12 18.69 -9.42
C ALA A 90 12.88 18.67 -8.51
N GLU A 91 12.23 19.82 -8.32
CA GLU A 91 10.99 19.91 -7.54
C GLU A 91 9.80 19.20 -8.21
N ALA A 92 9.70 19.22 -9.54
CA ALA A 92 8.68 18.49 -10.27
C ALA A 92 8.81 16.98 -10.05
N PHE A 93 10.01 16.40 -10.23
CA PHE A 93 10.25 14.99 -9.97
C PHE A 93 9.96 14.59 -8.52
N LYS A 94 10.38 15.42 -7.56
CA LYS A 94 10.13 15.17 -6.15
C LYS A 94 8.63 15.15 -5.83
N ARG A 95 7.87 16.11 -6.37
CA ARG A 95 6.41 16.16 -6.20
C ARG A 95 5.75 14.93 -6.79
N TYR A 96 6.09 14.56 -8.02
CA TYR A 96 5.51 13.39 -8.68
C TYR A 96 5.86 12.09 -7.95
N ALA A 97 7.08 11.95 -7.41
CA ALA A 97 7.39 10.80 -6.58
C ALA A 97 6.44 10.60 -5.39
N PHE A 98 5.95 11.67 -4.77
CA PHE A 98 4.95 11.58 -3.71
C PHE A 98 3.54 11.28 -4.26
N GLU A 99 3.19 11.76 -5.45
CA GLU A 99 1.94 11.42 -6.12
C GLU A 99 1.92 9.92 -6.47
N GLU A 100 3.02 9.35 -6.99
CA GLU A 100 3.14 7.90 -7.26
C GLU A 100 3.13 7.05 -5.97
N ALA A 101 3.65 7.57 -4.87
CA ALA A 101 3.52 6.89 -3.58
C ALA A 101 2.05 6.77 -3.12
N GLU A 102 1.23 7.80 -3.36
CA GLU A 102 -0.21 7.77 -3.10
C GLU A 102 -0.95 6.80 -4.04
N HIS A 103 -0.54 6.72 -5.33
CA HIS A 103 -1.07 5.73 -6.26
C HIS A 103 -0.73 4.30 -5.81
N ALA A 104 0.53 4.03 -5.46
CA ALA A 104 0.96 2.75 -4.92
C ALA A 104 0.17 2.35 -3.66
N ALA A 105 -0.08 3.31 -2.74
CA ALA A 105 -0.89 3.06 -1.56
C ALA A 105 -2.32 2.63 -1.91
N LYS A 106 -2.97 3.28 -2.88
CA LYS A 106 -4.32 2.92 -3.35
C LYS A 106 -4.37 1.53 -3.98
N PHE A 107 -3.38 1.16 -4.80
CA PHE A 107 -3.28 -0.20 -5.33
C PHE A 107 -3.05 -1.23 -4.22
N ALA A 108 -2.22 -0.94 -3.23
CA ALA A 108 -2.02 -1.81 -2.07
C ALA A 108 -3.32 -2.02 -1.27
N GLU A 109 -4.12 -0.97 -1.10
CA GLU A 109 -5.44 -1.04 -0.46
C GLU A 109 -6.43 -1.87 -1.26
N LEU A 110 -6.51 -1.67 -2.59
CA LEU A 110 -7.37 -2.46 -3.48
C LEU A 110 -7.00 -3.94 -3.45
N LEU A 111 -5.71 -4.27 -3.49
CA LEU A 111 -5.23 -5.64 -3.41
C LEU A 111 -5.45 -6.25 -2.02
N GLY A 112 -5.25 -5.49 -0.93
CA GLY A 112 -5.40 -5.97 0.45
C GLY A 112 -4.51 -7.16 0.81
N GLU A 113 -3.36 -7.32 0.13
CA GLU A 113 -2.45 -8.46 0.30
C GLU A 113 -1.29 -8.17 1.25
N ILE A 114 -0.91 -6.89 1.32
CA ILE A 114 0.24 -6.42 2.10
C ILE A 114 -0.12 -5.39 3.18
N VAL A 115 -1.41 -5.12 3.33
CA VAL A 115 -1.97 -4.22 4.35
C VAL A 115 -2.98 -5.01 5.18
N TRP A 116 -2.87 -4.94 6.50
CA TRP A 116 -3.73 -5.63 7.48
C TRP A 116 -4.18 -4.64 8.56
N ASP A 117 -4.72 -5.14 9.65
CA ASP A 117 -4.95 -4.31 10.86
C ASP A 117 -3.63 -3.75 11.42
N THR A 118 -3.74 -2.66 12.18
CA THR A 118 -2.57 -1.90 12.66
C THR A 118 -1.57 -2.75 13.43
N LYS A 119 -2.03 -3.68 14.27
CA LYS A 119 -1.15 -4.54 15.05
C LYS A 119 -0.40 -5.53 14.17
N THR A 120 -1.12 -6.21 13.27
CA THR A 120 -0.56 -7.14 12.31
C THR A 120 0.44 -6.45 11.38
N ASN A 121 0.14 -5.22 10.91
CA ASN A 121 1.07 -4.42 10.12
C ASN A 121 2.38 -4.19 10.87
N LEU A 122 2.33 -3.78 12.14
CA LEU A 122 3.52 -3.54 12.95
C LEU A 122 4.32 -4.84 13.19
N GLU A 123 3.66 -5.97 13.48
CA GLU A 123 4.30 -7.27 13.68
C GLU A 123 5.04 -7.73 12.41
N LYS A 124 4.37 -7.67 11.27
CA LYS A 124 4.95 -8.08 9.98
C LYS A 124 6.06 -7.14 9.53
N ARG A 125 5.90 -5.84 9.71
CA ARG A 125 6.95 -4.87 9.34
C ARG A 125 8.18 -5.03 10.21
N ALA A 126 8.04 -5.15 11.53
CA ALA A 126 9.17 -5.39 12.43
C ALA A 126 10.00 -6.63 12.02
N ALA A 127 9.34 -7.73 11.64
CA ALA A 127 10.00 -8.92 11.16
C ALA A 127 10.69 -8.71 9.79
N ALA A 128 10.02 -8.03 8.86
CA ALA A 128 10.55 -7.76 7.53
C ALA A 128 11.77 -6.83 7.57
N GLU A 129 11.77 -5.80 8.44
CA GLU A 129 12.93 -4.91 8.63
C GLU A 129 14.15 -5.68 9.17
N GLY A 130 13.93 -6.67 10.06
CA GLY A 130 15.00 -7.55 10.50
C GLY A 130 15.66 -8.31 9.35
N GLY A 131 14.87 -8.95 8.50
CA GLY A 131 15.38 -9.64 7.30
C GLY A 131 16.04 -8.69 6.29
N ALA A 132 15.48 -7.50 6.09
CA ALA A 132 16.06 -6.48 5.21
C ALA A 132 17.42 -5.98 5.74
N CYS A 133 17.55 -5.80 7.05
CA CYS A 133 18.80 -5.44 7.70
C CYS A 133 19.87 -6.51 7.47
N GLU A 134 19.56 -7.79 7.72
CA GLU A 134 20.48 -8.90 7.51
C GLU A 134 20.92 -9.00 6.05
N GLY A 135 19.99 -8.94 5.11
CA GLY A 135 20.27 -9.00 3.67
C GLY A 135 21.17 -7.86 3.19
N LYS A 136 20.87 -6.62 3.60
CA LYS A 136 21.70 -5.45 3.27
C LYS A 136 23.09 -5.53 3.90
N LEU A 137 23.20 -6.00 5.15
CA LEU A 137 24.49 -6.17 5.81
C LEU A 137 25.36 -7.23 5.10
N ALA A 138 24.76 -8.34 4.66
CA ALA A 138 25.46 -9.37 3.90
C ALA A 138 25.96 -8.82 2.56
N LEU A 139 25.13 -8.06 1.82
CA LEU A 139 25.52 -7.41 0.57
C LEU A 139 26.65 -6.40 0.78
N ALA A 140 26.55 -5.53 1.78
CA ALA A 140 27.58 -4.55 2.12
C ALA A 140 28.91 -5.24 2.47
N THR A 141 28.88 -6.31 3.27
CA THR A 141 30.05 -7.11 3.62
C THR A 141 30.72 -7.68 2.37
N ARG A 142 29.92 -8.24 1.45
CA ARG A 142 30.45 -8.80 0.19
C ARG A 142 31.07 -7.71 -0.68
N ALA A 143 30.42 -6.54 -0.78
CA ALA A 143 30.95 -5.39 -1.53
C ALA A 143 32.33 -4.96 -0.97
N LYS A 144 32.48 -4.89 0.36
CA LYS A 144 33.76 -4.54 1.01
C LYS A 144 34.85 -5.54 0.68
N GLN A 145 34.54 -6.84 0.72
CA GLN A 145 35.51 -7.90 0.36
C GLN A 145 36.02 -7.80 -1.07
N LEU A 146 35.22 -7.23 -1.97
CA LEU A 146 35.55 -7.04 -3.39
C LEU A 146 36.12 -5.65 -3.70
N GLY A 147 36.28 -4.77 -2.71
CA GLY A 147 36.79 -3.41 -2.89
C GLY A 147 35.78 -2.41 -3.47
N TYR A 148 34.48 -2.70 -3.40
CA TYR A 148 33.42 -1.80 -3.87
C TYR A 148 32.95 -0.89 -2.72
N ASP A 149 33.80 0.04 -2.31
CA ASP A 149 33.59 0.89 -1.13
C ASP A 149 32.30 1.73 -1.23
N ALA A 150 31.99 2.31 -2.38
CA ALA A 150 30.78 3.10 -2.57
C ALA A 150 29.50 2.27 -2.36
N ILE A 151 29.48 1.01 -2.82
CA ILE A 151 28.37 0.09 -2.60
C ILE A 151 28.30 -0.27 -1.11
N HIS A 152 29.43 -0.65 -0.53
CA HIS A 152 29.51 -0.97 0.90
C HIS A 152 28.95 0.15 1.75
N ASP A 153 29.46 1.36 1.60
CA ASP A 153 29.10 2.50 2.46
C ASP A 153 27.60 2.82 2.35
N THR A 154 27.10 2.89 1.12
CA THR A 154 25.68 3.17 0.87
C THR A 154 24.75 2.10 1.46
N VAL A 155 25.03 0.82 1.19
CA VAL A 155 24.14 -0.28 1.62
C VAL A 155 24.27 -0.54 3.11
N HIS A 156 25.46 -0.33 3.70
CA HIS A 156 25.66 -0.46 5.15
C HIS A 156 24.86 0.59 5.93
N GLU A 157 24.80 1.85 5.47
CA GLU A 157 23.95 2.87 6.09
C GLU A 157 22.46 2.51 5.98
N MET A 158 22.01 1.99 4.83
CA MET A 158 20.65 1.47 4.70
C MET A 158 20.36 0.32 5.67
N ALA A 159 21.32 -0.59 5.91
CA ALA A 159 21.13 -1.67 6.89
C ALA A 159 20.92 -1.14 8.32
N LYS A 160 21.59 -0.04 8.69
CA LYS A 160 21.36 0.63 9.98
C LYS A 160 19.97 1.28 10.05
N ASP A 161 19.49 1.83 8.95
CA ASP A 161 18.13 2.38 8.87
C ASP A 161 17.08 1.28 9.09
N GLU A 162 17.24 0.09 8.46
CA GLU A 162 16.33 -1.03 8.67
C GLU A 162 16.30 -1.52 10.12
N ALA A 163 17.49 -1.56 10.77
CA ALA A 163 17.56 -1.89 12.20
C ALA A 163 16.80 -0.85 13.06
N ARG A 164 16.92 0.43 12.74
CA ARG A 164 16.20 1.52 13.41
C ARG A 164 14.69 1.45 13.18
N HIS A 165 14.26 1.15 11.94
CA HIS A 165 12.85 0.95 11.60
C HIS A 165 12.25 -0.23 12.38
N GLY A 166 12.93 -1.37 12.38
CA GLY A 166 12.49 -2.57 13.12
C GLY A 166 12.37 -2.32 14.62
N ALA A 167 13.36 -1.67 15.21
CA ALA A 167 13.32 -1.27 16.63
C ALA A 167 12.15 -0.28 16.91
N GLY A 168 11.88 0.64 15.99
CA GLY A 168 10.77 1.58 16.07
C GLY A 168 9.42 0.85 16.09
N PHE A 169 9.19 -0.08 15.16
CA PHE A 169 7.95 -0.88 15.10
C PHE A 169 7.77 -1.75 16.35
N GLN A 170 8.83 -2.41 16.84
CA GLN A 170 8.78 -3.16 18.10
C GLN A 170 8.45 -2.28 19.31
N GLY A 171 9.03 -1.07 19.36
CA GLY A 171 8.72 -0.09 20.40
C GLY A 171 7.26 0.34 20.39
N LEU A 172 6.67 0.54 19.21
CA LEU A 172 5.25 0.84 19.03
C LEU A 172 4.36 -0.33 19.47
N LEU A 173 4.69 -1.56 19.07
CA LEU A 173 3.99 -2.77 19.49
C LEU A 173 3.94 -2.89 21.00
N LYS A 174 5.08 -2.72 21.66
CA LYS A 174 5.18 -2.80 23.12
C LYS A 174 4.35 -1.70 23.81
N ARG A 175 4.44 -0.47 23.31
CA ARG A 175 3.77 0.69 23.95
C ARG A 175 2.26 0.66 23.77
N ILE A 176 1.76 0.27 22.58
CA ILE A 176 0.35 0.39 22.24
C ILE A 176 -0.40 -0.91 22.51
N PHE A 177 0.22 -2.06 22.26
CA PHE A 177 -0.43 -3.37 22.34
C PHE A 177 0.11 -4.26 23.47
N GLY A 178 1.02 -3.77 24.31
CA GLY A 178 1.48 -4.46 25.53
C GLY A 178 2.31 -5.72 25.28
N LYS A 179 3.00 -5.80 24.14
CA LYS A 179 3.86 -6.96 23.80
C LYS A 179 5.34 -6.63 23.87
#